data_887216fa550669608595d4256ac34035
#
_entry.id   887216fa550669608595d4256ac34035
#
_cell.length_a   1.000
_cell.length_b   1.000
_cell.length_c   1.000
_cell.angle_alpha   90.00
_cell.angle_beta   90.00
_cell.angle_gamma   90.00
#
_symmetry.space_group_name_H-M   'P 1'
#
loop_
_entity.id
_entity.type
_entity.pdbx_description
1 polymer ?
#
loop_
_entity_poly.entity_id
_entity_poly.type
_entity_poly.pdbx_seq_one_letter_code
_entity_poly.pdbx_strand_id
1 'polypeptide(L)'
;MAEVDTSGWTNWVLQDPQLGLPLLGLKHPPGWTAQGNVSWVPEHKESPEHHWFQVTDSERVGMVQGWPRFDFTWPGGAPGQPNGQGRTYLPPDSPDRALGAVLPQLLGPQATQPSRFDVQPLADWAQRFHVGPESISPGVTYSGLYAFVEALVAGRPRRHEVLGFHYSVTNQAAFSTITNHGLFVAVISADAARYDELRPTLYAILDGTLPNPAWTAAANQIGQTNT
;
A
#
# COMPACT_ATOMS: atom_id res chain seq x y z
N MET A 1 5.36 -17.84 -12.95
CA MET A 1 4.99 -18.55 -11.71
C MET A 1 4.01 -19.66 -12.08
N ALA A 2 4.01 -20.78 -11.35
CA ALA A 2 2.96 -21.79 -11.54
C ALA A 2 1.61 -21.17 -11.13
N GLU A 3 0.56 -21.48 -11.88
CA GLU A 3 -0.82 -21.06 -11.55
C GLU A 3 -1.27 -21.77 -10.28
N VAL A 4 -1.79 -21.00 -9.33
CA VAL A 4 -2.29 -21.52 -8.05
C VAL A 4 -3.80 -21.78 -8.20
N ASP A 5 -4.25 -22.99 -7.91
CA ASP A 5 -5.68 -23.30 -7.88
C ASP A 5 -6.33 -22.65 -6.66
N THR A 6 -7.22 -21.69 -6.91
CA THR A 6 -7.95 -20.93 -5.88
C THR A 6 -9.42 -21.35 -5.76
N SER A 7 -9.84 -22.45 -6.38
CA SER A 7 -11.25 -22.87 -6.42
C SER A 7 -11.85 -23.19 -5.04
N GLY A 8 -11.03 -23.71 -4.12
CA GLY A 8 -11.41 -24.02 -2.74
C GLY A 8 -11.11 -22.92 -1.71
N TRP A 9 -10.75 -21.72 -2.15
CA TRP A 9 -10.39 -20.65 -1.24
C TRP A 9 -11.59 -19.96 -0.61
N THR A 10 -11.38 -19.42 0.59
CA THR A 10 -12.37 -18.65 1.33
C THR A 10 -12.43 -17.23 0.80
N ASN A 11 -13.64 -16.71 0.55
CA ASN A 11 -13.85 -15.30 0.22
C ASN A 11 -13.84 -14.46 1.52
N TRP A 12 -13.17 -13.32 1.48
CA TRP A 12 -13.21 -12.31 2.52
C TRP A 12 -13.45 -10.93 1.91
N VAL A 13 -14.16 -10.08 2.65
CA VAL A 13 -14.54 -8.75 2.19
C VAL A 13 -14.25 -7.75 3.29
N LEU A 14 -13.54 -6.67 2.95
CA LEU A 14 -13.35 -5.52 3.82
C LEU A 14 -14.54 -4.58 3.65
N GLN A 15 -15.32 -4.41 4.72
CA GLN A 15 -16.47 -3.52 4.74
C GLN A 15 -16.07 -2.13 5.24
N ASP A 16 -16.59 -1.10 4.57
CA ASP A 16 -16.54 0.26 5.08
C ASP A 16 -17.81 0.53 5.92
N PRO A 17 -17.66 0.71 7.23
CA PRO A 17 -18.82 0.91 8.10
C PRO A 17 -19.50 2.27 7.89
N GLN A 18 -18.79 3.27 7.38
CA GLN A 18 -19.34 4.61 7.16
C GLN A 18 -20.18 4.67 5.88
N LEU A 19 -19.71 4.04 4.79
CA LEU A 19 -20.45 4.01 3.53
C LEU A 19 -21.45 2.84 3.44
N GLY A 20 -21.32 1.83 4.31
CA GLY A 20 -22.10 0.61 4.25
C GLY A 20 -21.81 -0.24 3.00
N LEU A 21 -20.69 -0.01 2.33
CA LEU A 21 -20.27 -0.69 1.11
C LEU A 21 -19.04 -1.55 1.34
N PRO A 22 -18.89 -2.69 0.64
CA PRO A 22 -17.62 -3.37 0.58
C PRO A 22 -16.58 -2.48 -0.10
N LEU A 23 -15.39 -2.34 0.52
CA LEU A 23 -14.27 -1.61 -0.04
C LEU A 23 -13.50 -2.48 -1.05
N LEU A 24 -13.14 -3.68 -0.63
CA LEU A 24 -12.45 -4.67 -1.47
C LEU A 24 -12.86 -6.08 -1.09
N GLY A 25 -12.65 -7.01 -2.04
CA GLY A 25 -12.77 -8.45 -1.82
C GLY A 25 -11.47 -9.16 -2.16
N LEU A 26 -11.17 -10.23 -1.45
CA LEU A 26 -10.05 -11.12 -1.75
C LEU A 26 -10.40 -12.57 -1.41
N LYS A 27 -9.55 -13.49 -1.89
CA LYS A 27 -9.62 -14.90 -1.52
C LYS A 27 -8.33 -15.31 -0.82
N HIS A 28 -8.45 -16.24 0.11
CA HIS A 28 -7.30 -16.85 0.80
C HIS A 28 -7.50 -18.34 1.03
N PRO A 29 -6.42 -19.11 1.20
CA PRO A 29 -6.51 -20.54 1.47
C PRO A 29 -7.32 -20.85 2.73
N PRO A 30 -7.97 -22.01 2.81
CA PRO A 30 -8.56 -22.49 4.06
C PRO A 30 -7.53 -22.52 5.20
N GLY A 31 -7.96 -22.14 6.40
CA GLY A 31 -7.09 -22.06 7.60
C GLY A 31 -6.24 -20.80 7.71
N TRP A 32 -6.19 -19.96 6.67
CA TRP A 32 -5.61 -18.61 6.77
C TRP A 32 -6.63 -17.65 7.40
N THR A 33 -6.15 -16.55 7.94
CA THR A 33 -6.96 -15.51 8.58
C THR A 33 -6.80 -14.20 7.83
N ALA A 34 -7.92 -13.57 7.50
CA ALA A 34 -7.95 -12.23 6.93
C ALA A 34 -8.55 -11.25 7.93
N GLN A 35 -7.95 -10.06 8.04
CA GLN A 35 -8.43 -8.96 8.88
C GLN A 35 -8.12 -7.62 8.22
N GLY A 36 -8.83 -6.58 8.62
CA GLY A 36 -8.62 -5.23 8.10
C GLY A 36 -9.54 -4.23 8.76
N ASN A 37 -9.31 -2.96 8.47
CA ASN A 37 -10.12 -1.86 8.97
C ASN A 37 -10.18 -0.73 7.95
N VAL A 38 -11.28 -0.01 7.94
CA VAL A 38 -11.48 1.26 7.24
C VAL A 38 -11.78 2.32 8.27
N SER A 39 -11.05 3.42 8.20
CA SER A 39 -11.26 4.59 9.07
C SER A 39 -11.30 5.86 8.24
N TRP A 40 -12.12 6.81 8.68
CA TRP A 40 -12.24 8.12 8.05
C TRP A 40 -11.70 9.18 9.00
N VAL A 41 -10.79 10.01 8.50
CA VAL A 41 -10.15 11.10 9.24
C VAL A 41 -10.49 12.41 8.53
N PRO A 42 -11.59 13.09 8.91
CA PRO A 42 -12.08 14.27 8.21
C PRO A 42 -11.07 15.41 8.10
N GLU A 43 -10.11 15.46 9.02
CA GLU A 43 -9.03 16.44 9.03
C GLU A 43 -8.06 16.26 7.86
N HIS A 44 -8.00 15.07 7.31
CA HIS A 44 -7.21 14.73 6.10
C HIS A 44 -8.03 15.04 4.84
N LYS A 45 -8.28 16.32 4.56
CA LYS A 45 -9.23 16.79 3.53
C LYS A 45 -9.06 16.16 2.15
N GLU A 46 -7.82 15.88 1.74
CA GLU A 46 -7.55 15.33 0.40
C GLU A 46 -7.57 13.80 0.35
N SER A 47 -7.48 13.16 1.50
CA SER A 47 -7.54 11.71 1.65
C SER A 47 -8.09 11.36 3.02
N PRO A 48 -9.38 11.58 3.25
CA PRO A 48 -9.97 11.33 4.56
C PRO A 48 -10.05 9.83 4.89
N GLU A 49 -9.97 8.97 3.88
CA GLU A 49 -10.10 7.53 4.05
C GLU A 49 -8.74 6.87 4.22
N HIS A 50 -8.64 6.00 5.21
CA HIS A 50 -7.50 5.14 5.49
C HIS A 50 -7.98 3.70 5.67
N HIS A 51 -7.43 2.79 4.90
CA HIS A 51 -7.71 1.37 5.07
C HIS A 51 -6.43 0.54 5.08
N TRP A 52 -6.52 -0.59 5.74
CA TRP A 52 -5.49 -1.61 5.68
C TRP A 52 -6.14 -2.99 5.72
N PHE A 53 -5.47 -3.97 5.18
CA PHE A 53 -5.82 -5.38 5.35
C PHE A 53 -4.58 -6.23 5.54
N GLN A 54 -4.77 -7.39 6.12
CA GLN A 54 -3.72 -8.38 6.32
C GLN A 54 -4.32 -9.78 6.20
N VAL A 55 -3.62 -10.64 5.48
CA VAL A 55 -3.91 -12.09 5.38
C VAL A 55 -2.69 -12.85 5.85
N THR A 56 -2.87 -13.76 6.79
CA THR A 56 -1.78 -14.57 7.36
C THR A 56 -2.15 -16.03 7.41
N ASP A 57 -1.17 -16.92 7.24
CA ASP A 57 -1.36 -18.33 7.52
C ASP A 57 -1.53 -18.62 9.02
N SER A 58 -1.94 -19.84 9.36
CA SER A 58 -2.16 -20.25 10.76
C SER A 58 -0.89 -20.22 11.62
N GLU A 59 0.28 -20.38 11.01
CA GLU A 59 1.58 -20.38 11.68
C GLU A 59 2.21 -18.96 11.71
N ARG A 60 1.60 -17.99 11.05
CA ARG A 60 2.10 -16.63 10.87
C ARG A 60 3.47 -16.56 10.19
N VAL A 61 3.75 -17.54 9.36
CA VAL A 61 4.97 -17.64 8.56
C VAL A 61 4.87 -16.81 7.31
N GLY A 62 3.72 -16.87 6.60
CA GLY A 62 3.41 -16.09 5.40
C GLY A 62 2.39 -14.97 5.67
N MET A 63 2.52 -13.86 4.95
CA MET A 63 1.65 -12.70 5.11
C MET A 63 1.51 -11.92 3.82
N VAL A 64 0.28 -11.48 3.52
CA VAL A 64 -0.03 -10.42 2.56
C VAL A 64 -0.63 -9.25 3.30
N GLN A 65 -0.19 -8.02 3.01
CA GLN A 65 -0.64 -6.83 3.69
C GLN A 65 -0.83 -5.68 2.71
N GLY A 66 -1.99 -5.05 2.72
CA GLY A 66 -2.24 -3.76 2.09
C GLY A 66 -2.18 -2.66 3.13
N TRP A 67 -1.51 -1.57 2.81
CA TRP A 67 -1.31 -0.45 3.71
C TRP A 67 -2.16 0.75 3.31
N PRO A 68 -2.53 1.63 4.25
CA PRO A 68 -3.08 2.93 3.93
C PRO A 68 -2.10 3.70 3.05
N ARG A 69 -2.65 4.59 2.23
CA ARG A 69 -1.82 5.51 1.47
C ARG A 69 -0.93 6.34 2.39
N PHE A 70 0.35 6.43 2.06
CA PHE A 70 1.30 7.34 2.69
C PHE A 70 1.32 8.65 1.93
N ASP A 71 1.01 9.76 2.59
CA ASP A 71 0.94 11.08 1.99
C ASP A 71 2.10 11.98 2.44
N PHE A 72 2.70 12.65 1.48
CA PHE A 72 3.85 13.55 1.68
C PHE A 72 3.60 14.92 1.05
N THR A 73 4.32 15.92 1.55
CA THR A 73 4.31 17.28 0.99
C THR A 73 5.71 17.92 1.07
N TRP A 74 6.03 18.80 0.11
CA TRP A 74 7.31 19.50 0.08
C TRP A 74 7.22 20.81 -0.72
N PRO A 75 7.92 21.91 -0.32
CA PRO A 75 8.56 22.12 0.98
C PRO A 75 7.56 22.58 2.05
N GLY A 76 8.03 22.88 3.26
CA GLY A 76 7.19 23.47 4.32
C GLY A 76 7.64 23.13 5.74
N GLY A 77 8.49 22.11 5.89
CA GLY A 77 9.02 21.71 7.20
C GLY A 77 10.25 20.81 7.07
N ALA A 78 10.78 20.36 8.19
CA ALA A 78 11.91 19.43 8.20
C ALA A 78 11.48 18.04 7.70
N PRO A 79 12.30 17.34 6.89
CA PRO A 79 12.00 16.00 6.43
C PRO A 79 11.68 15.04 7.58
N GLY A 80 10.64 14.21 7.42
CA GLY A 80 10.18 13.24 8.41
C GLY A 80 9.23 13.82 9.47
N GLN A 81 9.02 15.14 9.52
CA GLN A 81 8.06 15.75 10.44
C GLN A 81 6.64 15.73 9.86
N PRO A 82 5.60 15.40 10.65
CA PRO A 82 4.22 15.49 10.21
C PRO A 82 3.80 16.95 10.08
N ASN A 83 2.92 17.23 9.10
CA ASN A 83 2.18 18.48 9.06
C ASN A 83 0.82 18.33 9.79
N GLY A 84 0.12 19.45 10.03
CA GLY A 84 -1.19 19.44 10.70
C GLY A 84 -2.33 18.83 9.86
N GLN A 85 -2.06 18.34 8.65
CA GLN A 85 -3.05 17.77 7.72
C GLN A 85 -2.85 16.27 7.46
N GLY A 86 -2.03 15.59 8.27
CA GLY A 86 -1.76 14.15 8.16
C GLY A 86 -0.70 13.75 7.14
N ARG A 87 0.01 14.73 6.55
CA ARG A 87 1.13 14.47 5.63
C ARG A 87 2.47 14.58 6.33
N THR A 88 3.45 13.87 5.80
CA THR A 88 4.85 14.00 6.26
C THR A 88 5.63 14.87 5.27
N TYR A 89 6.47 15.78 5.77
CA TYR A 89 7.38 16.54 4.91
C TYR A 89 8.46 15.62 4.36
N LEU A 90 8.47 15.43 3.04
CA LEU A 90 9.46 14.62 2.35
C LEU A 90 9.72 15.21 0.96
N PRO A 91 10.99 15.41 0.56
CA PRO A 91 11.32 15.80 -0.82
C PRO A 91 10.85 14.75 -1.82
N PRO A 92 10.24 15.16 -2.95
CA PRO A 92 9.69 14.24 -3.97
C PRO A 92 10.75 13.75 -4.95
N ASP A 93 11.98 13.49 -4.48
CA ASP A 93 13.13 13.23 -5.34
C ASP A 93 13.00 11.89 -6.09
N SER A 94 12.50 10.84 -5.41
CA SER A 94 12.32 9.53 -6.02
C SER A 94 11.34 8.64 -5.26
N PRO A 95 10.70 7.66 -5.94
CA PRO A 95 9.91 6.62 -5.27
C PRO A 95 10.67 5.86 -4.19
N ASP A 96 11.97 5.62 -4.41
CA ASP A 96 12.86 4.90 -3.49
C ASP A 96 12.99 5.64 -2.16
N ARG A 97 13.07 6.97 -2.19
CA ARG A 97 13.14 7.80 -0.99
C ARG A 97 11.83 7.74 -0.21
N ALA A 98 10.70 7.81 -0.90
CA ALA A 98 9.39 7.67 -0.29
C ALA A 98 9.23 6.30 0.37
N LEU A 99 9.63 5.21 -0.33
CA LEU A 99 9.62 3.87 0.23
C LEU A 99 10.57 3.74 1.42
N GLY A 100 11.79 4.25 1.32
CA GLY A 100 12.78 4.22 2.41
C GLY A 100 12.27 4.91 3.68
N ALA A 101 11.49 5.99 3.55
CA ALA A 101 10.91 6.71 4.68
C ALA A 101 9.84 5.91 5.43
N VAL A 102 9.08 5.05 4.73
CA VAL A 102 8.01 4.23 5.32
C VAL A 102 8.44 2.80 5.63
N LEU A 103 9.58 2.36 5.14
CA LEU A 103 10.06 0.99 5.27
C LEU A 103 10.09 0.48 6.73
N PRO A 104 10.54 1.25 7.73
CA PRO A 104 10.49 0.80 9.13
C PRO A 104 9.08 0.47 9.61
N GLN A 105 8.07 1.24 9.14
CA GLN A 105 6.68 0.97 9.46
C GLN A 105 6.17 -0.31 8.77
N LEU A 106 6.52 -0.51 7.48
CA LEU A 106 6.14 -1.70 6.72
C LEU A 106 6.71 -2.99 7.30
N LEU A 107 7.95 -2.95 7.79
CA LEU A 107 8.60 -4.10 8.41
C LEU A 107 8.15 -4.35 9.86
N GLY A 108 7.62 -3.31 10.52
CA GLY A 108 7.15 -3.34 11.90
C GLY A 108 8.23 -3.05 12.95
N PRO A 109 7.82 -2.79 14.21
CA PRO A 109 8.70 -2.26 15.25
C PRO A 109 9.78 -3.25 15.74
N GLN A 110 9.63 -4.52 15.42
CA GLN A 110 10.58 -5.57 15.80
C GLN A 110 11.59 -5.91 14.70
N ALA A 111 11.55 -5.18 13.58
CA ALA A 111 12.48 -5.38 12.48
C ALA A 111 13.81 -4.67 12.76
N THR A 112 14.91 -5.33 12.39
CA THR A 112 16.23 -4.69 12.31
C THR A 112 16.33 -3.89 11.00
N GLN A 113 17.42 -3.13 10.86
CA GLN A 113 17.75 -2.58 9.54
C GLN A 113 17.88 -3.71 8.52
N PRO A 114 17.35 -3.51 7.30
CA PRO A 114 17.47 -4.49 6.24
C PRO A 114 18.93 -4.85 5.94
N SER A 115 19.20 -6.13 5.79
CA SER A 115 20.49 -6.63 5.26
C SER A 115 20.53 -6.51 3.73
N ARG A 116 19.36 -6.42 3.10
CA ARG A 116 19.19 -6.21 1.66
C ARG A 116 17.96 -5.35 1.39
N PHE A 117 18.11 -4.35 0.53
CA PHE A 117 17.04 -3.46 0.08
C PHE A 117 17.30 -3.06 -1.36
N ASP A 118 16.69 -3.79 -2.30
CA ASP A 118 16.81 -3.57 -3.73
C ASP A 118 15.50 -3.01 -4.26
N VAL A 119 15.54 -1.83 -4.86
CA VAL A 119 14.38 -1.17 -5.48
C VAL A 119 14.54 -1.16 -7.00
N GLN A 120 13.45 -1.41 -7.71
CA GLN A 120 13.40 -1.39 -9.16
C GLN A 120 12.02 -0.94 -9.66
N PRO A 121 11.93 -0.43 -10.90
CA PRO A 121 10.65 -0.05 -11.49
C PRO A 121 9.71 -1.26 -11.62
N LEU A 122 8.42 -1.03 -11.38
CA LEU A 122 7.33 -1.99 -11.61
C LEU A 122 6.51 -1.51 -12.82
N ALA A 123 6.73 -2.10 -13.98
CA ALA A 123 6.11 -1.64 -15.21
C ALA A 123 4.59 -1.90 -15.28
N ASP A 124 4.13 -3.02 -14.68
CA ASP A 124 2.74 -3.46 -14.69
C ASP A 124 1.92 -2.98 -13.46
N TRP A 125 2.41 -1.94 -12.76
CA TRP A 125 1.78 -1.43 -11.53
C TRP A 125 0.31 -1.08 -11.70
N ALA A 126 -0.07 -0.44 -12.81
CA ALA A 126 -1.45 -0.03 -13.04
C ALA A 126 -2.40 -1.24 -13.13
N GLN A 127 -1.96 -2.30 -13.79
CA GLN A 127 -2.72 -3.55 -13.87
C GLN A 127 -2.84 -4.22 -12.49
N ARG A 128 -1.75 -4.31 -11.73
CA ARG A 128 -1.73 -4.95 -10.41
C ARG A 128 -2.59 -4.24 -9.37
N PHE A 129 -2.60 -2.92 -9.42
CA PHE A 129 -3.41 -2.11 -8.50
C PHE A 129 -4.78 -1.73 -9.08
N HIS A 130 -5.19 -2.33 -10.19
CA HIS A 130 -6.47 -2.07 -10.86
C HIS A 130 -6.73 -0.58 -11.14
N VAL A 131 -5.66 0.16 -11.47
CA VAL A 131 -5.74 1.58 -11.82
C VAL A 131 -6.05 1.71 -13.30
N GLY A 132 -7.29 2.03 -13.63
CA GLY A 132 -7.73 2.28 -15.00
C GLY A 132 -7.25 3.63 -15.52
N PRO A 133 -7.26 3.83 -16.86
CA PRO A 133 -6.90 5.12 -17.48
C PRO A 133 -7.70 6.30 -16.95
N GLU A 134 -8.96 6.08 -16.58
CA GLU A 134 -9.87 7.08 -16.00
C GLU A 134 -9.45 7.55 -14.60
N SER A 135 -8.65 6.78 -13.91
CA SER A 135 -8.10 7.10 -12.57
C SER A 135 -6.79 7.89 -12.65
N ILE A 136 -6.22 8.05 -13.86
CA ILE A 136 -4.98 8.78 -14.08
C ILE A 136 -5.31 10.25 -14.29
N SER A 137 -5.03 11.08 -13.31
CA SER A 137 -5.31 12.51 -13.35
C SER A 137 -4.29 13.28 -14.21
N PRO A 138 -4.72 14.20 -15.10
CA PRO A 138 -3.80 15.08 -15.83
C PRO A 138 -2.92 15.90 -14.87
N GLY A 139 -1.64 16.03 -15.20
CA GLY A 139 -0.68 16.79 -14.39
C GLY A 139 -0.14 16.04 -13.16
N VAL A 140 -0.54 14.80 -12.97
CA VAL A 140 0.02 13.91 -11.94
C VAL A 140 1.00 12.93 -12.59
N THR A 141 2.20 12.80 -12.01
CA THR A 141 3.18 11.81 -12.43
C THR A 141 3.01 10.54 -11.60
N TYR A 142 3.05 9.38 -12.26
CA TYR A 142 2.95 8.08 -11.62
C TYR A 142 4.17 7.23 -11.93
N SER A 143 4.64 6.47 -10.94
CA SER A 143 5.78 5.55 -11.08
C SER A 143 5.53 4.30 -10.26
N GLY A 144 5.52 3.15 -10.91
CA GLY A 144 5.48 1.85 -10.22
C GLY A 144 6.80 1.51 -9.58
N LEU A 145 6.77 0.87 -8.43
CA LEU A 145 7.95 0.40 -7.72
C LEU A 145 7.75 -1.03 -7.20
N TYR A 146 8.85 -1.75 -7.23
CA TYR A 146 9.01 -3.05 -6.60
C TYR A 146 10.25 -3.00 -5.73
N ALA A 147 10.19 -3.53 -4.52
CA ALA A 147 11.37 -3.69 -3.68
C ALA A 147 11.45 -5.10 -3.10
N PHE A 148 12.66 -5.65 -3.09
CA PHE A 148 12.98 -6.87 -2.37
C PHE A 148 13.76 -6.51 -1.11
N VAL A 149 13.30 -7.03 0.04
CA VAL A 149 13.86 -6.67 1.34
C VAL A 149 14.13 -7.93 2.16
N GLU A 150 15.32 -8.04 2.72
CA GLU A 150 15.67 -9.05 3.71
C GLU A 150 15.96 -8.37 5.04
N ALA A 151 15.29 -8.82 6.11
CA ALA A 151 15.47 -8.28 7.46
C ALA A 151 15.24 -9.35 8.52
N LEU A 152 15.75 -9.13 9.72
CA LEU A 152 15.34 -9.89 10.90
C LEU A 152 14.09 -9.22 11.49
N VAL A 153 13.03 -9.98 11.69
CA VAL A 153 11.83 -9.53 12.39
C VAL A 153 11.64 -10.41 13.62
N ALA A 154 11.69 -9.83 14.80
CA ALA A 154 11.71 -10.58 16.07
C ALA A 154 12.81 -11.67 16.11
N GLY A 155 13.98 -11.37 15.55
CA GLY A 155 15.12 -12.29 15.48
C GLY A 155 15.01 -13.38 14.40
N ARG A 156 13.96 -13.44 13.61
CA ARG A 156 13.76 -14.43 12.54
C ARG A 156 14.08 -13.80 11.18
N PRO A 157 14.87 -14.47 10.32
CA PRO A 157 15.08 -13.99 8.96
C PRO A 157 13.78 -14.01 8.16
N ARG A 158 13.41 -12.87 7.58
CA ARG A 158 12.24 -12.74 6.72
C ARG A 158 12.61 -12.11 5.39
N ARG A 159 11.89 -12.52 4.36
CA ARG A 159 11.91 -11.90 3.03
C ARG A 159 10.60 -11.18 2.80
N HIS A 160 10.70 -9.98 2.25
CA HIS A 160 9.56 -9.14 1.90
C HIS A 160 9.69 -8.71 0.45
N GLU A 161 8.60 -8.73 -0.28
CA GLU A 161 8.46 -7.99 -1.52
C GLU A 161 7.44 -6.88 -1.28
N VAL A 162 7.84 -5.66 -1.62
CA VAL A 162 6.97 -4.48 -1.55
C VAL A 162 6.64 -4.10 -2.98
N LEU A 163 5.36 -4.12 -3.31
CA LEU A 163 4.83 -3.68 -4.59
C LEU A 163 4.06 -2.39 -4.36
N GLY A 164 4.22 -1.42 -5.24
CA GLY A 164 3.53 -0.16 -5.05
C GLY A 164 3.59 0.75 -6.25
N PHE A 165 2.98 1.89 -6.10
CA PHE A 165 3.17 3.01 -7.01
C PHE A 165 3.21 4.33 -6.24
N HIS A 166 4.03 5.21 -6.75
CA HIS A 166 4.20 6.57 -6.27
C HIS A 166 3.50 7.51 -7.23
N TYR A 167 2.77 8.49 -6.71
CA TYR A 167 2.25 9.60 -7.49
C TYR A 167 2.82 10.93 -6.98
N SER A 168 2.94 11.91 -7.87
CA SER A 168 3.31 13.25 -7.46
C SER A 168 2.59 14.31 -8.30
N VAL A 169 2.18 15.40 -7.66
CA VAL A 169 1.55 16.57 -8.27
C VAL A 169 2.22 17.83 -7.75
N THR A 170 2.64 18.69 -8.67
CA THR A 170 3.28 19.98 -8.34
C THR A 170 2.31 21.12 -8.62
N ASN A 171 1.99 21.86 -7.57
CA ASN A 171 1.15 23.04 -7.63
C ASN A 171 2.02 24.30 -7.54
N GLN A 172 1.90 25.19 -8.52
CA GLN A 172 2.54 26.49 -8.52
C GLN A 172 1.57 27.54 -7.98
N ALA A 173 1.93 28.16 -6.87
CA ALA A 173 1.28 29.37 -6.35
C ALA A 173 2.15 30.58 -6.66
N ALA A 174 1.60 31.80 -6.51
CA ALA A 174 2.27 33.03 -6.89
C ALA A 174 3.69 33.24 -6.31
N PHE A 175 3.97 32.64 -5.13
CA PHE A 175 5.23 32.80 -4.42
C PHE A 175 5.85 31.49 -3.93
N SER A 176 5.27 30.32 -4.27
CA SER A 176 5.75 29.04 -3.80
C SER A 176 5.39 27.91 -4.77
N THR A 177 6.23 26.92 -4.80
CA THR A 177 5.95 25.64 -5.48
C THR A 177 5.81 24.57 -4.41
N ILE A 178 4.66 23.91 -4.37
CA ILE A 178 4.40 22.81 -3.43
C ILE A 178 4.19 21.55 -4.23
N THR A 179 4.93 20.51 -3.89
CA THR A 179 4.71 19.17 -4.43
C THR A 179 4.05 18.30 -3.37
N ASN A 180 2.87 17.81 -3.69
CA ASN A 180 2.21 16.75 -2.93
C ASN A 180 2.46 15.43 -3.62
N HIS A 181 2.83 14.44 -2.86
CA HIS A 181 3.07 13.11 -3.41
C HIS A 181 2.65 12.03 -2.42
N GLY A 182 2.45 10.83 -2.91
CA GLY A 182 2.04 9.72 -2.06
C GLY A 182 2.49 8.38 -2.59
N LEU A 183 2.41 7.40 -1.72
CA LEU A 183 2.84 6.04 -1.97
C LEU A 183 1.74 5.07 -1.57
N PHE A 184 1.31 4.24 -2.52
CA PHE A 184 0.46 3.08 -2.28
C PHE A 184 1.32 1.83 -2.28
N VAL A 185 1.17 0.98 -1.27
CA VAL A 185 1.98 -0.23 -1.15
C VAL A 185 1.17 -1.43 -0.67
N ALA A 186 1.53 -2.58 -1.22
CA ALA A 186 1.21 -3.89 -0.69
C ALA A 186 2.51 -4.64 -0.39
N VAL A 187 2.50 -5.44 0.64
CA VAL A 187 3.66 -6.22 1.09
C VAL A 187 3.28 -7.69 1.10
N ILE A 188 4.07 -8.52 0.45
CA ILE A 188 4.06 -9.95 0.71
C ILE A 188 5.33 -10.30 1.50
N SER A 189 5.19 -11.15 2.50
CA SER A 189 6.34 -11.54 3.32
C SER A 189 6.21 -12.96 3.84
N ALA A 190 7.34 -13.63 4.01
CA ALA A 190 7.40 -14.90 4.70
C ALA A 190 8.74 -15.09 5.39
N ASP A 191 8.80 -16.06 6.32
CA ASP A 191 10.06 -16.55 6.86
C ASP A 191 10.97 -17.00 5.72
N ALA A 192 12.23 -16.62 5.76
CA ALA A 192 13.16 -16.80 4.63
C ALA A 192 13.27 -18.27 4.18
N ALA A 193 13.14 -19.23 5.12
CA ALA A 193 13.18 -20.66 4.81
C ALA A 193 11.96 -21.19 4.04
N ARG A 194 10.81 -20.53 4.15
CA ARG A 194 9.54 -20.93 3.53
C ARG A 194 9.12 -19.99 2.40
N TYR A 195 9.90 -18.94 2.15
CA TYR A 195 9.52 -17.87 1.23
C TYR A 195 9.23 -18.37 -0.18
N ASP A 196 10.14 -19.16 -0.75
CA ASP A 196 10.00 -19.63 -2.13
C ASP A 196 8.80 -20.59 -2.31
N GLU A 197 8.46 -21.35 -1.27
CA GLU A 197 7.28 -22.23 -1.22
C GLU A 197 5.98 -21.42 -1.16
N LEU A 198 5.91 -20.40 -0.30
CA LEU A 198 4.71 -19.62 -0.05
C LEU A 198 4.48 -18.51 -1.07
N ARG A 199 5.53 -18.04 -1.71
CA ARG A 199 5.49 -16.91 -2.65
C ARG A 199 4.40 -16.99 -3.70
N PRO A 200 4.16 -18.12 -4.39
CA PRO A 200 3.06 -18.23 -5.36
C PRO A 200 1.67 -17.99 -4.73
N THR A 201 1.44 -18.55 -3.53
CA THR A 201 0.19 -18.37 -2.79
C THR A 201 0.00 -16.92 -2.36
N LEU A 202 1.05 -16.26 -1.85
CA LEU A 202 1.02 -14.84 -1.45
C LEU A 202 0.68 -13.94 -2.64
N TYR A 203 1.28 -14.20 -3.80
CA TYR A 203 0.93 -13.47 -5.03
C TYR A 203 -0.50 -13.73 -5.49
N ALA A 204 -0.98 -14.96 -5.42
CA ALA A 204 -2.37 -15.29 -5.80
C ALA A 204 -3.40 -14.57 -4.91
N ILE A 205 -3.10 -14.36 -3.62
CA ILE A 205 -3.93 -13.54 -2.71
C ILE A 205 -3.90 -12.08 -3.16
N LEU A 206 -2.70 -11.52 -3.38
CA LEU A 206 -2.53 -10.12 -3.76
C LEU A 206 -3.18 -9.81 -5.11
N ASP A 207 -2.86 -10.59 -6.13
CA ASP A 207 -3.38 -10.41 -7.50
C ASP A 207 -4.91 -10.67 -7.58
N GLY A 208 -5.45 -11.45 -6.64
CA GLY A 208 -6.89 -11.69 -6.47
C GLY A 208 -7.61 -10.65 -5.59
N THR A 209 -6.91 -9.63 -5.11
CA THR A 209 -7.52 -8.56 -4.33
C THR A 209 -8.17 -7.53 -5.25
N LEU A 210 -9.50 -7.45 -5.21
CA LEU A 210 -10.28 -6.64 -6.12
C LEU A 210 -10.96 -5.47 -5.39
N PRO A 211 -10.66 -4.21 -5.75
CA PRO A 211 -11.37 -3.06 -5.24
C PRO A 211 -12.82 -3.04 -5.73
N ASN A 212 -13.73 -2.47 -4.96
CA ASN A 212 -15.12 -2.29 -5.35
C ASN A 212 -15.31 -0.93 -6.06
N PRO A 213 -15.65 -0.90 -7.35
CA PRO A 213 -15.82 0.36 -8.10
C PRO A 213 -16.91 1.26 -7.52
N ALA A 214 -17.99 0.69 -6.94
CA ALA A 214 -19.05 1.47 -6.34
C ALA A 214 -18.57 2.19 -5.07
N TRP A 215 -17.71 1.53 -4.26
CA TRP A 215 -17.09 2.17 -3.12
C TRP A 215 -16.14 3.29 -3.56
N THR A 216 -15.30 3.04 -4.55
CA THR A 216 -14.36 4.05 -5.11
C THR A 216 -15.11 5.28 -5.59
N ALA A 217 -16.22 5.11 -6.31
CA ALA A 217 -17.06 6.23 -6.78
C ALA A 217 -17.66 7.04 -5.61
N ALA A 218 -18.18 6.36 -4.56
CA ALA A 218 -18.75 7.01 -3.39
C ALA A 218 -17.69 7.76 -2.56
N ALA A 219 -16.51 7.17 -2.36
CA ALA A 219 -15.41 7.80 -1.64
C ALA A 219 -14.89 9.06 -2.37
N ASN A 220 -14.78 9.02 -3.70
CA ASN A 220 -14.39 10.17 -4.51
C ASN A 220 -15.39 11.34 -4.39
N GLN A 221 -16.70 11.07 -4.30
CA GLN A 221 -17.72 12.12 -4.08
C GLN A 221 -17.52 12.82 -2.74
N ILE A 222 -17.20 12.09 -1.68
CA ILE A 222 -16.92 12.69 -0.37
C ILE A 222 -15.66 13.57 -0.44
N GLY A 223 -14.60 13.12 -1.08
CA GLY A 223 -13.39 13.92 -1.27
C GLY A 223 -13.65 15.23 -2.00
N GLN A 224 -14.51 15.24 -3.02
CA GLN A 224 -14.87 16.43 -3.78
C GLN A 224 -15.75 17.42 -3.01
N THR A 225 -16.57 16.95 -2.06
CA THR A 225 -17.44 17.82 -1.26
C THR A 225 -16.71 18.48 -0.08
N ASN A 226 -15.53 17.99 0.28
CA ASN A 226 -14.71 18.50 1.38
C ASN A 226 -13.62 19.50 0.92
N THR A 227 -13.51 19.77 -0.37
CA THR A 227 -12.60 20.76 -0.95
C THR A 227 -13.31 22.07 -1.24
#